data_96a5fc30666e5e42a26f357183787ffc
#
_entry.id   96a5fc30666e5e42a26f357183787ffc
#
_cell.length_a   1.000
_cell.length_b   1.000
_cell.length_c   1.000
_cell.angle_alpha   90.00
_cell.angle_beta   90.00
_cell.angle_gamma   90.00
#
_symmetry.space_group_name_H-M   'P 1'
#
loop_
_entity.id
_entity.type
_entity.pdbx_description
1 polymer ?
#
loop_
_entity_poly.entity_id
_entity_poly.type
_entity_poly.pdbx_seq_one_letter_code
_entity_poly.pdbx_strand_id
1 'polypeptide(L)'
;MVSNAATLTNGKLSAVSADKSDEVHLSSADVIRLELEYGAHNYHPLPVVFESAKGAKVWDPEGKEYIDMLSAYSAVNQGHCHPKIVNTLVTQAQRLTLSSRAFYNSVFGRFAQFITQMFGYDMVLPMNTGAEAVETGIKLARKWAYMRKGVPEGKAIVFSATNNFHGRTIGVISMSTDPESRRGFGPYLEGVGPTYLDNGETKYIRYGEISDLERALELYGKNVAAFLVEPIQGEAGIVVPPQGYLAKCHELCKKHNVLLICDEIQTGLCRTGKMLCSEWDNVRPDIVLLGKALSGGVYPVSAVLADKEIMLCIQPGEHGSTYGGNPLGCAVAITALSVLRDENLAQRANVLGEQFRKSIRDFNSPLVKQVRGRGLLNAIVIDESKSARGRTAWQFCLLLKSRGLLAKPTHVNIIRFAPPLVISEEDLKRAIAIIKECLEDLDTLDEVPGEIESEKGHVDDLTL
;
A
#
# COMPACT_ATOMS: atom_id res chain seq x y z
N MET A 1 -35.70 32.87 13.94
CA MET A 1 -35.09 34.09 14.50
C MET A 1 -34.77 33.85 15.94
N VAL A 2 -33.55 33.54 16.32
CA VAL A 2 -32.87 34.00 17.54
C VAL A 2 -31.38 33.72 17.31
N SER A 3 -30.63 34.79 17.11
CA SER A 3 -29.17 34.82 17.06
C SER A 3 -28.64 34.69 18.47
N ASN A 4 -27.67 33.81 18.68
CA ASN A 4 -26.77 33.87 19.82
C ASN A 4 -25.34 34.14 19.33
N ALA A 5 -25.01 35.44 19.37
CA ALA A 5 -23.62 35.87 19.26
C ALA A 5 -22.93 35.61 20.61
N ALA A 6 -21.92 34.77 20.62
CA ALA A 6 -21.08 34.58 21.80
C ALA A 6 -20.09 35.74 21.90
N THR A 7 -20.19 36.46 23.01
CA THR A 7 -19.30 37.56 23.40
C THR A 7 -17.94 37.02 23.84
N LEU A 8 -16.86 37.44 23.17
CA LEU A 8 -15.50 37.19 23.61
C LEU A 8 -15.18 38.03 24.86
N THR A 9 -15.03 37.41 26.00
CA THR A 9 -14.44 38.01 27.19
C THR A 9 -13.01 37.53 27.39
N ASN A 10 -12.08 38.44 27.59
CA ASN A 10 -10.69 38.23 27.94
C ASN A 10 -10.55 37.36 29.20
N GLY A 11 -9.86 36.23 29.11
CA GLY A 11 -9.46 35.50 30.30
C GLY A 11 -8.91 34.12 30.01
N LYS A 12 -7.63 33.94 30.24
CA LYS A 12 -6.89 32.72 30.54
C LYS A 12 -7.43 31.45 29.86
N LEU A 13 -6.69 30.95 28.91
CA LEU A 13 -6.77 29.54 28.47
C LEU A 13 -6.54 28.64 29.70
N SER A 14 -7.61 28.30 30.39
CA SER A 14 -7.61 27.13 31.27
C SER A 14 -7.48 25.91 30.37
N ALA A 15 -6.56 25.03 30.71
CA ALA A 15 -6.44 23.72 30.07
C ALA A 15 -7.85 23.09 30.06
N VAL A 16 -8.40 22.87 28.90
CA VAL A 16 -9.58 22.03 28.73
C VAL A 16 -9.10 20.65 29.17
N SER A 17 -9.41 20.27 30.40
CA SER A 17 -9.42 18.88 30.80
C SER A 17 -10.44 18.22 29.86
N ALA A 18 -10.00 17.37 28.96
CA ALA A 18 -10.90 16.47 28.26
C ALA A 18 -11.54 15.61 29.36
N ASP A 19 -12.73 16.01 29.77
CA ASP A 19 -13.54 15.23 30.68
C ASP A 19 -13.95 13.97 29.91
N LYS A 20 -13.41 12.82 30.31
CA LYS A 20 -13.67 11.52 29.69
C LYS A 20 -15.12 11.05 29.86
N SER A 21 -16.00 11.90 30.42
CA SER A 21 -17.36 11.53 30.80
C SER A 21 -18.43 11.76 29.74
N ASP A 22 -18.10 12.37 28.56
CA ASP A 22 -19.08 12.72 27.52
C ASP A 22 -18.74 12.18 26.12
N GLU A 23 -17.81 11.21 25.96
CA GLU A 23 -17.70 10.47 24.70
C GLU A 23 -18.91 9.52 24.62
N VAL A 24 -19.89 9.89 23.81
CA VAL A 24 -21.01 9.02 23.46
C VAL A 24 -20.42 7.77 22.79
N HIS A 25 -20.45 6.64 23.48
CA HIS A 25 -20.01 5.37 22.93
C HIS A 25 -20.98 4.97 21.82
N LEU A 26 -20.52 5.05 20.57
CA LEU A 26 -21.30 4.67 19.40
C LEU A 26 -21.18 3.15 19.16
N SER A 27 -22.30 2.51 18.86
CA SER A 27 -22.29 1.12 18.42
C SER A 27 -21.69 1.01 17.00
N SER A 28 -21.24 -0.19 16.61
CA SER A 28 -20.80 -0.44 15.23
C SER A 28 -21.88 -0.04 14.21
N ALA A 29 -23.14 -0.29 14.49
CA ALA A 29 -24.25 0.08 13.63
C ALA A 29 -24.38 1.61 13.47
N ASP A 30 -24.19 2.38 14.56
CA ASP A 30 -24.24 3.84 14.51
C ASP A 30 -23.06 4.42 13.73
N VAL A 31 -21.85 3.88 13.92
CA VAL A 31 -20.65 4.32 13.16
C VAL A 31 -20.84 4.07 11.67
N ILE A 32 -21.29 2.88 11.28
CA ILE A 32 -21.54 2.53 9.87
C ILE A 32 -22.63 3.44 9.30
N ARG A 33 -23.74 3.66 10.03
CA ARG A 33 -24.80 4.57 9.59
C ARG A 33 -24.30 5.99 9.35
N LEU A 34 -23.48 6.54 10.26
CA LEU A 34 -22.91 7.90 10.11
C LEU A 34 -21.96 7.97 8.91
N GLU A 35 -21.13 6.94 8.68
CA GLU A 35 -20.23 6.91 7.52
C GLU A 35 -21.03 6.85 6.20
N LEU A 36 -22.10 6.05 6.14
CA LEU A 36 -22.99 5.98 4.99
C LEU A 36 -23.76 7.29 4.75
N GLU A 37 -24.13 8.02 5.81
CA GLU A 37 -24.86 9.28 5.68
C GLU A 37 -24.00 10.47 5.27
N TYR A 38 -22.75 10.55 5.79
CA TYR A 38 -21.89 11.74 5.64
C TYR A 38 -20.61 11.50 4.85
N GLY A 39 -20.20 10.25 4.63
CA GLY A 39 -19.02 9.89 3.88
C GLY A 39 -19.29 9.72 2.39
N ALA A 40 -18.25 9.82 1.55
CA ALA A 40 -18.36 9.43 0.15
C ALA A 40 -18.35 7.90 0.03
N HIS A 41 -19.21 7.34 -0.82
CA HIS A 41 -19.32 5.88 -1.02
C HIS A 41 -18.28 5.34 -2.00
N ASN A 42 -17.01 5.72 -1.82
CA ASN A 42 -15.91 5.33 -2.69
C ASN A 42 -15.24 3.99 -2.32
N TYR A 43 -15.67 3.38 -1.23
CA TYR A 43 -15.27 2.03 -0.81
C TYR A 43 -16.49 1.19 -0.44
N HIS A 44 -16.31 -0.14 -0.58
CA HIS A 44 -17.24 -1.13 -0.01
C HIS A 44 -16.53 -1.89 1.12
N PRO A 45 -16.59 -1.40 2.39
CA PRO A 45 -15.95 -2.05 3.52
C PRO A 45 -16.64 -3.34 3.93
N LEU A 46 -15.90 -4.29 4.54
CA LEU A 46 -16.53 -5.32 5.38
C LEU A 46 -17.21 -4.64 6.56
N PRO A 47 -18.41 -5.11 6.99
CA PRO A 47 -19.17 -4.50 8.06
C PRO A 47 -18.53 -4.80 9.43
N VAL A 48 -17.40 -4.16 9.72
CA VAL A 48 -16.67 -4.21 11.00
C VAL A 48 -16.08 -2.83 11.30
N VAL A 49 -16.23 -2.37 12.53
CA VAL A 49 -15.70 -1.09 13.00
C VAL A 49 -14.47 -1.35 13.87
N PHE A 50 -13.39 -0.63 13.63
CA PHE A 50 -12.19 -0.65 14.47
C PHE A 50 -12.30 0.45 15.52
N GLU A 51 -12.46 0.08 16.77
CA GLU A 51 -12.44 1.00 17.92
C GLU A 51 -11.04 1.11 18.52
N SER A 52 -10.37 -0.03 18.67
CA SER A 52 -9.01 -0.06 19.18
C SER A 52 -8.19 -1.17 18.52
N ALA A 53 -6.85 -1.02 18.56
CA ALA A 53 -5.97 -1.98 17.94
C ALA A 53 -4.62 -2.06 18.66
N LYS A 54 -4.01 -3.25 18.68
CA LYS A 54 -2.67 -3.49 19.21
C LYS A 54 -2.00 -4.68 18.55
N GLY A 55 -0.80 -4.49 18.01
CA GLY A 55 -0.08 -5.57 17.34
C GLY A 55 -0.82 -6.07 16.11
N ALA A 56 -1.24 -7.33 16.08
CA ALA A 56 -2.03 -7.91 15.01
C ALA A 56 -3.54 -8.03 15.34
N LYS A 57 -3.98 -7.46 16.45
CA LYS A 57 -5.35 -7.55 16.93
C LYS A 57 -6.06 -6.22 16.87
N VAL A 58 -7.36 -6.29 16.59
CA VAL A 58 -8.27 -5.14 16.59
C VAL A 58 -9.53 -5.51 17.37
N TRP A 59 -10.17 -4.52 17.96
CA TRP A 59 -11.44 -4.67 18.69
C TRP A 59 -12.48 -3.71 18.14
N ASP A 60 -13.71 -4.20 18.02
CA ASP A 60 -14.84 -3.35 17.67
C ASP A 60 -15.42 -2.62 18.91
N PRO A 61 -16.38 -1.70 18.71
CA PRO A 61 -17.03 -1.00 19.81
C PRO A 61 -17.72 -1.93 20.81
N GLU A 62 -18.17 -3.09 20.39
CA GLU A 62 -18.80 -4.11 21.24
C GLU A 62 -17.76 -4.97 22.02
N GLY A 63 -16.46 -4.71 21.80
CA GLY A 63 -15.35 -5.40 22.46
C GLY A 63 -14.98 -6.74 21.86
N LYS A 64 -15.51 -7.11 20.70
CA LYS A 64 -15.14 -8.33 20.00
C LYS A 64 -13.75 -8.20 19.40
N GLU A 65 -12.90 -9.20 19.64
CA GLU A 65 -11.54 -9.29 19.13
C GLU A 65 -11.51 -9.92 17.75
N TYR A 66 -10.64 -9.38 16.89
CA TYR A 66 -10.33 -9.93 15.58
C TYR A 66 -8.82 -9.97 15.35
N ILE A 67 -8.35 -10.95 14.59
CA ILE A 67 -7.00 -10.96 14.02
C ILE A 67 -7.04 -10.21 12.67
N ASP A 68 -6.24 -9.15 12.54
CA ASP A 68 -6.12 -8.39 11.30
C ASP A 68 -5.17 -9.11 10.33
N MET A 69 -5.71 -9.64 9.24
CA MET A 69 -4.93 -10.26 8.16
C MET A 69 -4.78 -9.36 6.93
N LEU A 70 -5.06 -8.06 7.04
CA LEU A 70 -4.91 -7.09 5.95
C LEU A 70 -3.86 -6.01 6.25
N SER A 71 -3.68 -5.64 7.51
CA SER A 71 -2.74 -4.62 8.04
C SER A 71 -2.77 -3.30 7.26
N ALA A 72 -3.99 -2.78 6.99
CA ALA A 72 -4.20 -1.57 6.20
C ALA A 72 -3.38 -1.57 4.89
N TYR A 73 -3.43 -2.68 4.14
CA TYR A 73 -2.67 -2.90 2.89
C TYR A 73 -1.16 -2.80 3.08
N SER A 74 -0.62 -3.36 4.16
CA SER A 74 0.80 -3.32 4.54
C SER A 74 1.28 -1.96 5.07
N ALA A 75 0.40 -1.15 5.64
CA ALA A 75 0.78 0.12 6.28
C ALA A 75 1.20 -0.06 7.75
N VAL A 76 0.71 -1.11 8.42
CA VAL A 76 1.01 -1.41 9.82
C VAL A 76 1.89 -2.66 9.97
N ASN A 77 2.97 -2.73 9.20
CA ASN A 77 3.92 -3.86 9.26
C ASN A 77 4.46 -4.08 10.68
N GLN A 78 4.75 -2.99 11.40
CA GLN A 78 5.26 -2.99 12.77
C GLN A 78 4.19 -3.32 13.83
N GLY A 79 2.94 -3.55 13.39
CA GLY A 79 1.79 -3.74 14.25
C GLY A 79 1.07 -2.44 14.59
N HIS A 80 -0.21 -2.57 14.88
CA HIS A 80 -1.03 -1.46 15.34
C HIS A 80 -0.48 -0.89 16.64
N CYS A 81 -0.45 0.44 16.72
CA CYS A 81 -0.09 1.19 17.93
C CYS A 81 1.24 0.73 18.55
N HIS A 82 2.28 0.50 17.73
CA HIS A 82 3.58 0.06 18.23
C HIS A 82 4.15 1.05 19.25
N PRO A 83 4.46 0.66 20.50
CA PRO A 83 4.72 1.56 21.61
C PRO A 83 5.89 2.52 21.36
N LYS A 84 6.99 2.07 20.74
CA LYS A 84 8.13 2.94 20.41
C LYS A 84 7.74 4.00 19.39
N ILE A 85 6.92 3.64 18.38
CA ILE A 85 6.50 4.56 17.31
C ILE A 85 5.51 5.58 17.84
N VAL A 86 4.51 5.16 18.62
CA VAL A 86 3.55 6.05 19.27
C VAL A 86 4.25 7.02 20.23
N ASN A 87 5.18 6.52 21.04
CA ASN A 87 5.94 7.40 21.94
C ASN A 87 6.77 8.45 21.18
N THR A 88 7.38 8.08 20.05
CA THR A 88 8.10 9.03 19.19
C THR A 88 7.14 10.09 18.61
N LEU A 89 5.95 9.66 18.14
CA LEU A 89 4.92 10.56 17.64
C LEU A 89 4.54 11.61 18.70
N VAL A 90 4.18 11.17 19.90
CA VAL A 90 3.76 12.03 21.01
C VAL A 90 4.88 13.00 21.42
N THR A 91 6.10 12.48 21.61
CA THR A 91 7.25 13.30 22.04
C THR A 91 7.59 14.35 20.98
N GLN A 92 7.61 13.98 19.72
CA GLN A 92 7.94 14.91 18.63
C GLN A 92 6.83 15.94 18.40
N ALA A 93 5.55 15.53 18.52
CA ALA A 93 4.40 16.42 18.38
C ALA A 93 4.41 17.56 19.42
N GLN A 94 4.85 17.28 20.63
CA GLN A 94 5.00 18.30 21.68
C GLN A 94 6.18 19.26 21.46
N ARG A 95 7.11 18.93 20.56
CA ARG A 95 8.32 19.70 20.32
C ARG A 95 8.25 20.54 19.04
N LEU A 96 7.96 19.93 17.91
CA LEU A 96 7.85 20.58 16.60
C LEU A 96 7.16 19.62 15.61
N THR A 97 6.05 20.05 15.02
CA THR A 97 5.29 19.26 14.05
C THR A 97 5.62 19.60 12.61
N LEU A 98 5.73 20.89 12.29
CA LEU A 98 5.92 21.38 10.92
C LEU A 98 6.83 22.62 10.92
N SER A 99 7.76 22.66 9.96
CA SER A 99 8.60 23.84 9.67
C SER A 99 8.50 24.29 8.22
N SER A 100 7.81 23.51 7.36
CA SER A 100 7.95 23.53 5.90
C SER A 100 9.40 23.30 5.44
N ARG A 101 9.66 23.42 4.13
CA ARG A 101 11.04 23.37 3.57
C ARG A 101 11.60 24.77 3.30
N ALA A 102 10.89 25.83 3.72
CA ALA A 102 11.41 27.17 3.73
C ALA A 102 12.52 27.36 4.78
N PHE A 103 12.51 26.54 5.82
CA PHE A 103 13.50 26.52 6.90
C PHE A 103 14.07 25.14 7.13
N TYR A 104 15.27 25.06 7.66
CA TYR A 104 15.83 23.81 8.16
C TYR A 104 15.15 23.41 9.46
N ASN A 105 15.09 22.10 9.71
CA ASN A 105 14.69 21.57 11.01
C ASN A 105 15.69 20.52 11.50
N SER A 106 15.73 20.29 12.80
CA SER A 106 16.74 19.43 13.46
C SER A 106 16.55 17.94 13.19
N VAL A 107 15.49 17.51 12.52
CA VAL A 107 15.15 16.09 12.34
C VAL A 107 15.37 15.63 10.90
N PHE A 108 15.04 16.45 9.90
CA PHE A 108 15.10 16.05 8.49
C PHE A 108 16.48 15.55 8.05
N GLY A 109 17.55 16.27 8.39
CA GLY A 109 18.90 15.85 8.01
C GLY A 109 19.29 14.48 8.60
N ARG A 110 18.86 14.19 9.83
CA ARG A 110 19.05 12.88 10.47
C ARG A 110 18.26 11.78 9.77
N PHE A 111 17.01 12.08 9.41
CA PHE A 111 16.17 11.15 8.62
C PHE A 111 16.82 10.86 7.27
N ALA A 112 17.25 11.90 6.55
CA ALA A 112 17.87 11.75 5.25
C ALA A 112 19.13 10.88 5.33
N GLN A 113 20.02 11.15 6.29
CA GLN A 113 21.20 10.33 6.53
C GLN A 113 20.84 8.88 6.86
N PHE A 114 19.90 8.69 7.77
CA PHE A 114 19.51 7.36 8.24
C PHE A 114 18.94 6.49 7.12
N ILE A 115 17.97 7.03 6.35
CA ILE A 115 17.29 6.26 5.28
C ILE A 115 18.24 6.00 4.11
N THR A 116 19.07 6.97 3.72
CA THR A 116 20.03 6.78 2.62
C THR A 116 21.09 5.76 2.96
N GLN A 117 21.63 5.78 4.18
CA GLN A 117 22.58 4.76 4.65
C GLN A 117 21.94 3.37 4.73
N MET A 118 20.68 3.28 5.19
CA MET A 118 19.99 2.01 5.34
C MET A 118 19.77 1.31 3.99
N PHE A 119 19.41 2.06 2.94
CA PHE A 119 19.08 1.52 1.63
C PHE A 119 20.18 1.64 0.57
N GLY A 120 21.30 2.29 0.93
CA GLY A 120 22.46 2.41 0.04
C GLY A 120 22.23 3.36 -1.14
N TYR A 121 21.55 4.49 -0.93
CA TYR A 121 21.37 5.56 -1.90
C TYR A 121 22.02 6.85 -1.43
N ASP A 122 22.31 7.77 -2.35
CA ASP A 122 22.93 9.03 -1.99
C ASP A 122 21.96 10.03 -1.39
N MET A 123 20.69 10.06 -1.88
CA MET A 123 19.75 11.12 -1.55
C MET A 123 18.30 10.62 -1.40
N VAL A 124 17.54 11.36 -0.60
CA VAL A 124 16.10 11.14 -0.40
C VAL A 124 15.30 12.42 -0.66
N LEU A 125 14.18 12.28 -1.36
CA LEU A 125 13.15 13.31 -1.47
C LEU A 125 11.90 12.81 -0.75
N PRO A 126 11.55 13.37 0.42
CA PRO A 126 10.40 12.94 1.20
C PRO A 126 9.11 13.57 0.67
N MET A 127 8.05 12.78 0.67
CA MET A 127 6.68 13.19 0.38
C MET A 127 5.74 12.65 1.48
N ASN A 128 4.43 12.65 1.26
CA ASN A 128 3.46 12.24 2.29
C ASN A 128 2.75 10.94 1.92
N THR A 129 2.17 10.85 0.75
CA THR A 129 1.44 9.68 0.27
C THR A 129 2.25 8.87 -0.74
N GLY A 130 1.88 7.60 -0.91
CA GLY A 130 2.50 6.76 -1.94
C GLY A 130 2.30 7.32 -3.35
N ALA A 131 1.12 7.85 -3.65
CA ALA A 131 0.85 8.48 -4.95
C ALA A 131 1.75 9.69 -5.21
N GLU A 132 2.03 10.53 -4.20
CA GLU A 132 2.99 11.63 -4.33
C GLU A 132 4.42 11.13 -4.60
N ALA A 133 4.84 10.03 -3.96
CA ALA A 133 6.14 9.42 -4.23
C ALA A 133 6.23 8.91 -5.68
N VAL A 134 5.17 8.28 -6.19
CA VAL A 134 5.10 7.82 -7.59
C VAL A 134 5.15 9.01 -8.55
N GLU A 135 4.32 10.03 -8.36
CA GLU A 135 4.31 11.25 -9.18
C GLU A 135 5.69 11.94 -9.17
N THR A 136 6.33 11.98 -8.01
CA THR A 136 7.70 12.50 -7.86
C THR A 136 8.70 11.65 -8.65
N GLY A 137 8.62 10.33 -8.57
CA GLY A 137 9.48 9.41 -9.32
C GLY A 137 9.33 9.57 -10.83
N ILE A 138 8.10 9.71 -11.33
CA ILE A 138 7.81 9.98 -12.75
C ILE A 138 8.42 11.32 -13.18
N LYS A 139 8.19 12.39 -12.39
CA LYS A 139 8.74 13.72 -12.68
C LYS A 139 10.27 13.72 -12.69
N LEU A 140 10.88 13.06 -11.69
CA LEU A 140 12.32 12.94 -11.57
C LEU A 140 12.93 12.20 -12.78
N ALA A 141 12.33 11.08 -13.18
CA ALA A 141 12.79 10.31 -14.34
C ALA A 141 12.67 11.12 -15.64
N ARG A 142 11.56 11.82 -15.85
CA ARG A 142 11.41 12.70 -17.02
C ARG A 142 12.45 13.83 -17.03
N LYS A 143 12.68 14.47 -15.89
CA LYS A 143 13.69 15.53 -15.77
C LYS A 143 15.09 15.02 -16.06
N TRP A 144 15.43 13.83 -15.52
CA TRP A 144 16.69 13.15 -15.82
C TRP A 144 16.83 12.83 -17.32
N ALA A 145 15.76 12.35 -17.96
CA ALA A 145 15.78 12.01 -19.37
C ALA A 145 16.06 13.24 -20.25
N TYR A 146 15.50 14.41 -19.92
CA TYR A 146 15.77 15.65 -20.63
C TYR A 146 17.18 16.18 -20.36
N MET A 147 17.65 16.15 -19.11
CA MET A 147 18.91 16.78 -18.72
C MET A 147 20.14 15.89 -18.97
N ARG A 148 20.00 14.57 -18.85
CA ARG A 148 21.13 13.62 -18.89
C ARG A 148 21.11 12.69 -20.10
N LYS A 149 19.95 12.15 -20.42
CA LYS A 149 19.81 11.22 -21.56
C LYS A 149 19.71 11.95 -22.90
N GLY A 150 19.27 13.21 -22.91
CA GLY A 150 19.12 14.01 -24.14
C GLY A 150 17.83 13.72 -24.91
N VAL A 151 16.79 13.26 -24.23
CA VAL A 151 15.46 13.11 -24.81
C VAL A 151 14.94 14.51 -25.19
N PRO A 152 14.37 14.70 -26.40
CA PRO A 152 13.76 15.97 -26.78
C PRO A 152 12.63 16.38 -25.84
N GLU A 153 12.50 17.65 -25.55
CA GLU A 153 11.47 18.18 -24.64
C GLU A 153 10.06 17.71 -25.06
N GLY A 154 9.24 17.31 -24.09
CA GLY A 154 7.90 16.78 -24.30
C GLY A 154 7.84 15.36 -24.86
N LYS A 155 8.98 14.65 -25.04
CA LYS A 155 9.03 13.30 -25.63
C LYS A 155 9.38 12.18 -24.65
N ALA A 156 9.67 12.50 -23.38
CA ALA A 156 10.03 11.50 -22.39
C ALA A 156 8.83 10.60 -22.04
N ILE A 157 9.03 9.28 -22.17
CA ILE A 157 8.04 8.25 -21.90
C ILE A 157 8.40 7.56 -20.58
N VAL A 158 7.39 7.25 -19.75
CA VAL A 158 7.54 6.37 -18.60
C VAL A 158 6.65 5.15 -18.81
N PHE A 159 7.27 4.01 -19.07
CA PHE A 159 6.55 2.76 -19.21
C PHE A 159 6.21 2.15 -17.85
N SER A 160 5.13 1.38 -17.81
CA SER A 160 4.74 0.50 -16.70
C SER A 160 4.28 -0.87 -17.23
N ALA A 161 3.91 -1.78 -16.34
CA ALA A 161 3.28 -3.05 -16.73
C ALA A 161 1.76 -2.99 -16.59
N THR A 162 1.03 -3.89 -17.26
CA THR A 162 -0.42 -4.05 -17.08
C THR A 162 -0.77 -4.45 -15.64
N ASN A 163 -2.01 -4.19 -15.22
CA ASN A 163 -2.56 -4.51 -13.90
C ASN A 163 -1.80 -3.85 -12.74
N ASN A 164 -1.10 -2.75 -13.01
CA ASN A 164 -0.39 -1.99 -11.99
C ASN A 164 -1.36 -1.23 -11.08
N PHE A 165 -0.86 -0.92 -9.87
CA PHE A 165 -1.49 0.02 -8.96
C PHE A 165 -0.42 0.93 -8.34
N HIS A 166 -0.45 2.21 -8.72
CA HIS A 166 0.50 3.21 -8.22
C HIS A 166 -0.18 4.37 -7.48
N GLY A 167 -1.49 4.28 -7.22
CA GLY A 167 -2.30 5.31 -6.56
C GLY A 167 -3.53 5.72 -7.37
N ARG A 168 -4.12 6.86 -7.02
CA ARG A 168 -5.40 7.31 -7.57
C ARG A 168 -5.37 8.75 -8.14
N THR A 169 -4.21 9.38 -8.30
CA THR A 169 -4.09 10.68 -8.98
C THR A 169 -4.26 10.52 -10.49
N ILE A 170 -4.59 11.60 -11.19
CA ILE A 170 -4.77 11.59 -12.66
C ILE A 170 -3.52 11.04 -13.37
N GLY A 171 -2.31 11.41 -12.93
CA GLY A 171 -1.07 10.90 -13.52
C GLY A 171 -0.94 9.38 -13.38
N VAL A 172 -1.16 8.84 -12.19
CA VAL A 172 -0.99 7.40 -11.98
C VAL A 172 -2.14 6.56 -12.54
N ILE A 173 -3.40 7.03 -12.54
CA ILE A 173 -4.49 6.30 -13.20
C ILE A 173 -4.38 6.34 -14.74
N SER A 174 -3.62 7.29 -15.29
CA SER A 174 -3.29 7.30 -16.71
C SER A 174 -2.48 6.05 -17.11
N MET A 175 -1.75 5.46 -16.16
CA MET A 175 -0.95 4.24 -16.33
C MET A 175 -1.75 2.97 -16.05
N SER A 176 -2.93 3.06 -15.43
CA SER A 176 -3.74 1.91 -15.04
C SER A 176 -4.39 1.23 -16.25
N THR A 177 -4.53 -0.10 -16.18
CA THR A 177 -5.37 -0.88 -17.11
C THR A 177 -6.69 -1.31 -16.46
N ASP A 178 -6.93 -0.94 -15.21
CA ASP A 178 -8.18 -1.22 -14.51
C ASP A 178 -9.30 -0.29 -14.99
N PRO A 179 -10.38 -0.83 -15.60
CA PRO A 179 -11.48 0.00 -16.09
C PRO A 179 -12.22 0.77 -14.98
N GLU A 180 -12.32 0.22 -13.76
CA GLU A 180 -13.03 0.86 -12.65
C GLU A 180 -12.30 2.12 -12.17
N SER A 181 -10.97 2.10 -12.16
CA SER A 181 -10.18 3.25 -11.77
C SER A 181 -10.08 4.33 -12.85
N ARG A 182 -10.54 4.03 -14.08
CA ARG A 182 -10.42 4.94 -15.23
C ARG A 182 -11.73 5.56 -15.68
N ARG A 183 -12.85 4.82 -15.60
CA ARG A 183 -14.13 5.26 -16.14
C ARG A 183 -14.52 6.66 -15.62
N GLY A 184 -14.74 7.61 -16.55
CA GLY A 184 -15.20 8.96 -16.24
C GLY A 184 -14.13 9.95 -15.75
N PHE A 185 -12.84 9.55 -15.63
CA PHE A 185 -11.76 10.40 -15.11
C PHE A 185 -10.79 10.93 -16.19
N GLY A 186 -11.05 10.67 -17.47
CA GLY A 186 -10.24 11.20 -18.56
C GLY A 186 -10.44 12.74 -18.78
N PRO A 187 -9.62 13.40 -19.61
CA PRO A 187 -8.58 12.81 -20.47
C PRO A 187 -7.33 12.36 -19.68
N TYR A 188 -6.63 11.37 -20.21
CA TYR A 188 -5.48 10.76 -19.55
C TYR A 188 -4.17 11.38 -20.05
N LEU A 189 -3.14 11.34 -19.20
CA LEU A 189 -1.81 11.81 -19.52
C LEU A 189 -1.16 10.91 -20.58
N GLU A 190 -0.65 11.51 -21.64
CA GLU A 190 0.15 10.83 -22.66
C GLU A 190 1.58 10.59 -22.22
N GLY A 191 2.25 9.61 -22.86
CA GLY A 191 3.64 9.28 -22.57
C GLY A 191 3.86 8.58 -21.23
N VAL A 192 2.81 7.99 -20.65
CA VAL A 192 2.90 7.11 -19.47
C VAL A 192 2.05 5.86 -19.68
N GLY A 193 2.44 4.76 -19.06
CA GLY A 193 1.64 3.56 -19.00
C GLY A 193 2.22 2.35 -19.71
N PRO A 194 1.44 1.27 -19.79
CA PRO A 194 1.90 -0.02 -20.31
C PRO A 194 1.70 -0.20 -21.81
N THR A 195 1.26 0.84 -22.53
CA THR A 195 0.90 0.74 -23.95
C THR A 195 1.94 1.39 -24.86
N TYR A 196 2.15 0.77 -26.03
CA TYR A 196 2.96 1.31 -27.11
C TYR A 196 2.39 0.89 -28.47
N LEU A 197 2.80 1.56 -29.54
CA LEU A 197 2.42 1.18 -30.89
C LEU A 197 3.51 0.32 -31.54
N ASP A 198 3.13 -0.79 -32.13
CA ASP A 198 3.99 -1.62 -32.98
C ASP A 198 3.27 -1.88 -34.30
N ASN A 199 3.85 -1.42 -35.41
CA ASN A 199 3.24 -1.48 -36.76
C ASN A 199 1.80 -0.91 -36.83
N GLY A 200 1.52 0.16 -36.06
CA GLY A 200 0.20 0.79 -36.02
C GLY A 200 -0.82 0.13 -35.07
N GLU A 201 -0.46 -0.99 -34.42
CA GLU A 201 -1.30 -1.67 -33.46
C GLU A 201 -0.89 -1.32 -32.03
N THR A 202 -1.87 -1.12 -31.15
CA THR A 202 -1.62 -0.95 -29.71
C THR A 202 -1.20 -2.28 -29.07
N LYS A 203 -0.02 -2.31 -28.50
CA LYS A 203 0.51 -3.43 -27.71
C LYS A 203 0.62 -3.06 -26.24
N TYR A 204 0.71 -4.08 -25.38
CA TYR A 204 0.78 -3.93 -23.94
C TYR A 204 2.06 -4.55 -23.39
N ILE A 205 2.67 -3.91 -22.41
CA ILE A 205 3.74 -4.48 -21.59
C ILE A 205 3.05 -5.26 -20.47
N ARG A 206 2.90 -6.58 -20.67
CA ARG A 206 2.28 -7.47 -19.69
C ARG A 206 3.21 -7.72 -18.51
N TYR A 207 2.67 -7.71 -17.30
CA TYR A 207 3.46 -8.01 -16.11
C TYR A 207 3.96 -9.47 -16.15
N GLY A 208 5.25 -9.66 -15.93
CA GLY A 208 5.88 -10.98 -15.98
C GLY A 208 6.40 -11.39 -17.37
N GLU A 209 6.00 -10.69 -18.44
CA GLU A 209 6.38 -11.00 -19.83
C GLU A 209 7.53 -10.09 -20.30
N ILE A 210 8.76 -10.57 -20.18
CA ILE A 210 9.96 -9.77 -20.45
C ILE A 210 10.08 -9.36 -21.93
N SER A 211 9.57 -10.19 -22.86
CA SER A 211 9.60 -9.92 -24.29
C SER A 211 8.79 -8.69 -24.69
N ASP A 212 7.75 -8.37 -23.96
CA ASP A 212 6.94 -7.17 -24.23
C ASP A 212 7.74 -5.90 -23.90
N LEU A 213 8.45 -5.89 -22.77
CA LEU A 213 9.33 -4.78 -22.40
C LEU A 213 10.51 -4.65 -23.37
N GLU A 214 11.14 -5.78 -23.75
CA GLU A 214 12.22 -5.77 -24.71
C GLU A 214 11.78 -5.15 -26.04
N ARG A 215 10.63 -5.56 -26.58
CA ARG A 215 10.09 -5.00 -27.82
C ARG A 215 9.75 -3.53 -27.70
N ALA A 216 9.13 -3.09 -26.61
CA ALA A 216 8.84 -1.70 -26.36
C ALA A 216 10.10 -0.83 -26.29
N LEU A 217 11.17 -1.32 -25.65
CA LEU A 217 12.45 -0.62 -25.55
C LEU A 217 13.24 -0.61 -26.87
N GLU A 218 13.14 -1.65 -27.70
CA GLU A 218 13.71 -1.62 -29.05
C GLU A 218 13.11 -0.50 -29.90
N LEU A 219 11.80 -0.30 -29.82
CA LEU A 219 11.08 0.72 -30.61
C LEU A 219 11.24 2.13 -30.03
N TYR A 220 11.12 2.29 -28.72
CA TYR A 220 10.99 3.57 -28.06
C TYR A 220 12.12 3.92 -27.09
N GLY A 221 13.07 3.02 -26.85
CA GLY A 221 14.09 3.16 -25.80
C GLY A 221 14.84 4.48 -25.80
N LYS A 222 15.03 5.12 -26.97
CA LYS A 222 15.66 6.45 -27.08
C LYS A 222 14.89 7.53 -26.30
N ASN A 223 13.56 7.43 -26.24
CA ASN A 223 12.69 8.40 -25.60
C ASN A 223 12.17 7.92 -24.23
N VAL A 224 12.42 6.66 -23.85
CA VAL A 224 11.95 6.13 -22.56
C VAL A 224 12.84 6.64 -21.44
N ALA A 225 12.25 7.37 -20.50
CA ALA A 225 12.91 7.85 -19.28
C ALA A 225 13.07 6.75 -18.25
N ALA A 226 12.00 5.98 -18.03
CA ALA A 226 11.97 4.94 -17.00
C ALA A 226 10.97 3.82 -17.32
N PHE A 227 11.22 2.67 -16.71
CA PHE A 227 10.24 1.61 -16.50
C PHE A 227 9.88 1.57 -15.01
N LEU A 228 8.60 1.80 -14.69
CA LEU A 228 8.05 1.79 -13.34
C LEU A 228 7.32 0.47 -13.11
N VAL A 229 7.70 -0.27 -12.07
CA VAL A 229 7.16 -1.59 -11.80
C VAL A 229 7.06 -1.88 -10.30
N GLU A 230 6.00 -2.60 -9.91
CA GLU A 230 5.92 -3.24 -8.60
C GLU A 230 6.70 -4.56 -8.63
N PRO A 231 7.64 -4.84 -7.71
CA PRO A 231 8.35 -6.13 -7.67
C PRO A 231 7.42 -7.34 -7.47
N ILE A 232 6.30 -7.14 -6.76
CA ILE A 232 5.13 -8.02 -6.70
C ILE A 232 3.92 -7.11 -6.82
N GLN A 233 3.02 -7.39 -7.76
CA GLN A 233 1.80 -6.58 -7.87
C GLN A 233 0.86 -6.89 -6.71
N GLY A 234 0.62 -5.88 -5.87
CA GLY A 234 -0.18 -6.01 -4.65
C GLY A 234 -1.68 -6.02 -4.93
N GLU A 235 -2.20 -4.93 -5.50
CA GLU A 235 -3.63 -4.74 -5.73
C GLU A 235 -4.19 -5.71 -6.79
N ALA A 236 -3.39 -6.11 -7.77
CA ALA A 236 -3.75 -7.14 -8.74
C ALA A 236 -3.96 -8.54 -8.12
N GLY A 237 -3.80 -8.67 -6.78
CA GLY A 237 -4.04 -9.92 -6.05
C GLY A 237 -2.77 -10.70 -5.74
N ILE A 238 -1.71 -10.02 -5.34
CA ILE A 238 -0.41 -10.59 -4.96
C ILE A 238 0.17 -11.44 -6.10
N VAL A 239 0.36 -10.81 -7.25
CA VAL A 239 0.93 -11.47 -8.42
C VAL A 239 2.45 -11.47 -8.31
N VAL A 240 3.01 -12.64 -7.99
CA VAL A 240 4.45 -12.87 -7.92
C VAL A 240 4.94 -13.16 -9.34
N PRO A 241 5.90 -12.38 -9.89
CA PRO A 241 6.38 -12.61 -11.26
C PRO A 241 7.24 -13.86 -11.34
N PRO A 242 7.52 -14.37 -12.57
CA PRO A 242 8.50 -15.41 -12.76
C PRO A 242 9.86 -15.06 -12.14
N GLN A 243 10.58 -16.07 -11.66
CA GLN A 243 11.89 -15.88 -11.05
C GLN A 243 12.85 -15.15 -12.01
N GLY A 244 13.56 -14.13 -11.51
CA GLY A 244 14.51 -13.34 -12.29
C GLY A 244 13.87 -12.30 -13.22
N TYR A 245 12.55 -12.13 -13.18
CA TYR A 245 11.86 -11.12 -14.00
C TYR A 245 12.41 -9.72 -13.78
N LEU A 246 12.54 -9.29 -12.53
CA LEU A 246 13.00 -7.94 -12.19
C LEU A 246 14.47 -7.75 -12.59
N ALA A 247 15.32 -8.79 -12.46
CA ALA A 247 16.71 -8.76 -12.93
C ALA A 247 16.80 -8.54 -14.43
N LYS A 248 15.98 -9.24 -15.21
CA LYS A 248 15.91 -9.07 -16.67
C LYS A 248 15.37 -7.68 -17.06
N CYS A 249 14.36 -7.16 -16.36
CA CYS A 249 13.89 -5.79 -16.56
C CYS A 249 15.03 -4.79 -16.33
N HIS A 250 15.82 -4.97 -15.27
CA HIS A 250 16.96 -4.11 -14.97
C HIS A 250 18.06 -4.17 -16.05
N GLU A 251 18.39 -5.36 -16.55
CA GLU A 251 19.34 -5.54 -17.64
C GLU A 251 18.89 -4.82 -18.92
N LEU A 252 17.61 -4.97 -19.30
CA LEU A 252 17.03 -4.29 -20.45
C LEU A 252 17.02 -2.76 -20.27
N CYS A 253 16.64 -2.27 -19.09
CA CYS A 253 16.68 -0.84 -18.78
C CYS A 253 18.11 -0.29 -18.94
N LYS A 254 19.11 -0.96 -18.39
CA LYS A 254 20.53 -0.58 -18.55
C LYS A 254 20.97 -0.57 -20.00
N LYS A 255 20.64 -1.62 -20.79
CA LYS A 255 20.96 -1.72 -22.22
C LYS A 255 20.47 -0.52 -23.02
N HIS A 256 19.32 0.04 -22.66
CA HIS A 256 18.67 1.15 -23.36
C HIS A 256 18.85 2.52 -22.68
N ASN A 257 19.69 2.60 -21.64
CA ASN A 257 19.85 3.81 -20.81
C ASN A 257 18.49 4.33 -20.29
N VAL A 258 17.72 3.46 -19.66
CA VAL A 258 16.39 3.71 -19.07
C VAL A 258 16.50 3.47 -17.59
N LEU A 259 15.90 4.33 -16.76
CA LEU A 259 15.87 4.15 -15.31
C LEU A 259 14.88 3.05 -14.93
N LEU A 260 15.27 2.19 -14.01
CA LEU A 260 14.35 1.27 -13.35
C LEU A 260 13.81 1.92 -12.06
N ILE A 261 12.50 2.12 -12.00
CA ILE A 261 11.80 2.58 -10.79
C ILE A 261 11.07 1.40 -10.16
N CYS A 262 11.44 1.02 -8.95
CA CYS A 262 10.69 0.03 -8.18
C CYS A 262 9.73 0.71 -7.20
N ASP A 263 8.44 0.43 -7.38
CA ASP A 263 7.41 0.79 -6.43
C ASP A 263 7.39 -0.26 -5.29
N GLU A 264 8.10 0.06 -4.22
CA GLU A 264 8.22 -0.76 -3.01
C GLU A 264 7.27 -0.29 -1.89
N ILE A 265 6.29 0.54 -2.22
CA ILE A 265 5.36 1.12 -1.25
C ILE A 265 4.59 0.03 -0.50
N GLN A 266 4.20 -1.05 -1.19
CA GLN A 266 3.53 -2.19 -0.55
C GLN A 266 4.46 -3.37 -0.30
N THR A 267 5.42 -3.62 -1.19
CA THR A 267 6.27 -4.82 -1.19
C THR A 267 7.49 -4.71 -0.29
N GLY A 268 7.96 -3.48 -0.04
CA GLY A 268 9.13 -3.20 0.77
C GLY A 268 8.88 -3.27 2.28
N LEU A 269 9.86 -2.79 3.01
CA LEU A 269 9.80 -2.61 4.46
C LEU A 269 9.46 -3.93 5.19
N CYS A 270 10.21 -4.97 4.86
CA CYS A 270 10.14 -6.32 5.42
C CYS A 270 8.93 -7.16 4.99
N ARG A 271 7.93 -6.59 4.32
CA ARG A 271 6.69 -7.29 3.99
C ARG A 271 6.91 -8.62 3.27
N THR A 272 7.84 -8.65 2.31
CA THR A 272 8.11 -9.82 1.47
C THR A 272 9.28 -10.69 1.96
N GLY A 273 9.77 -10.45 3.19
CA GLY A 273 10.86 -11.24 3.79
C GLY A 273 12.27 -10.70 3.53
N LYS A 274 12.36 -9.53 2.92
CA LYS A 274 13.58 -8.72 2.74
C LYS A 274 13.26 -7.27 3.07
N MET A 275 14.27 -6.43 3.29
CA MET A 275 14.02 -5.00 3.52
C MET A 275 13.37 -4.35 2.29
N LEU A 276 13.84 -4.66 1.09
CA LEU A 276 13.21 -4.37 -0.19
C LEU A 276 12.92 -5.68 -0.95
N CYS A 277 11.81 -5.75 -1.65
CA CYS A 277 11.44 -6.93 -2.44
C CYS A 277 12.41 -7.15 -3.62
N SER A 278 12.95 -6.09 -4.20
CA SER A 278 13.94 -6.14 -5.27
C SER A 278 15.23 -6.90 -4.89
N GLU A 279 15.54 -7.02 -3.61
CA GLU A 279 16.68 -7.81 -3.12
C GLU A 279 16.56 -9.31 -3.41
N TRP A 280 15.34 -9.82 -3.65
CA TRP A 280 15.14 -11.23 -4.01
C TRP A 280 15.75 -11.58 -5.38
N ASP A 281 15.80 -10.62 -6.29
CA ASP A 281 16.40 -10.75 -7.62
C ASP A 281 17.81 -10.12 -7.69
N ASN A 282 18.39 -9.72 -6.55
CA ASN A 282 19.66 -9.00 -6.43
C ASN A 282 19.68 -7.70 -7.27
N VAL A 283 18.54 -7.04 -7.38
CA VAL A 283 18.40 -5.78 -8.12
C VAL A 283 18.46 -4.60 -7.18
N ARG A 284 19.32 -3.64 -7.51
CA ARG A 284 19.31 -2.29 -6.96
C ARG A 284 18.70 -1.35 -8.00
N PRO A 285 17.43 -0.96 -7.84
CA PRO A 285 16.78 -0.03 -8.77
C PRO A 285 17.48 1.33 -8.82
N ASP A 286 17.30 2.09 -9.89
CA ASP A 286 17.81 3.47 -9.98
C ASP A 286 17.00 4.41 -9.09
N ILE A 287 15.70 4.15 -8.95
CA ILE A 287 14.80 4.88 -8.06
C ILE A 287 13.96 3.88 -7.26
N VAL A 288 13.88 4.08 -5.95
CA VAL A 288 13.01 3.32 -5.04
C VAL A 288 11.95 4.25 -4.46
N LEU A 289 10.70 3.79 -4.50
CA LEU A 289 9.57 4.48 -3.89
C LEU A 289 9.15 3.75 -2.62
N LEU A 290 9.08 4.48 -1.51
CA LEU A 290 8.67 3.96 -0.20
C LEU A 290 7.46 4.73 0.33
N GLY A 291 6.62 4.06 1.10
CA GLY A 291 5.43 4.64 1.72
C GLY A 291 4.82 3.69 2.75
N LYS A 292 3.53 3.75 2.96
CA LYS A 292 2.79 2.85 3.86
C LYS A 292 3.50 2.62 5.20
N ALA A 293 4.13 1.46 5.39
CA ALA A 293 4.82 1.10 6.63
C ALA A 293 6.04 1.97 6.99
N LEU A 294 6.40 2.95 6.14
CA LEU A 294 7.49 3.88 6.44
C LEU A 294 7.24 4.68 7.73
N SER A 295 5.97 4.83 8.12
CA SER A 295 5.58 5.48 9.38
C SER A 295 5.09 4.50 10.45
N GLY A 296 5.06 3.20 10.17
CA GLY A 296 4.45 2.22 11.07
C GLY A 296 2.94 2.43 11.30
N GLY A 297 2.27 3.09 10.37
CA GLY A 297 0.81 3.28 10.37
C GLY A 297 0.30 4.45 11.21
N VAL A 298 1.19 5.28 11.78
CA VAL A 298 0.74 6.37 12.68
C VAL A 298 0.69 7.75 12.01
N TYR A 299 1.32 7.91 10.83
CA TYR A 299 1.38 9.19 10.12
C TYR A 299 1.68 8.96 8.63
N PRO A 300 1.07 9.72 7.70
CA PRO A 300 1.39 9.55 6.27
C PRO A 300 2.80 10.06 5.96
N VAL A 301 3.66 9.15 5.50
CA VAL A 301 5.04 9.43 5.07
C VAL A 301 5.38 8.59 3.86
N SER A 302 6.00 9.21 2.86
CA SER A 302 6.60 8.53 1.73
C SER A 302 7.95 9.13 1.36
N ALA A 303 8.72 8.41 0.55
CA ALA A 303 10.05 8.83 0.16
C ALA A 303 10.42 8.30 -1.22
N VAL A 304 11.21 9.08 -1.94
CA VAL A 304 11.88 8.70 -3.19
C VAL A 304 13.37 8.67 -2.93
N LEU A 305 14.01 7.53 -3.18
CA LEU A 305 15.45 7.32 -3.04
C LEU A 305 16.09 7.22 -4.41
N ALA A 306 17.20 7.92 -4.63
CA ALA A 306 18.01 7.83 -5.83
C ALA A 306 19.43 8.34 -5.56
N ASP A 307 20.36 8.04 -6.49
CA ASP A 307 21.70 8.60 -6.42
C ASP A 307 21.73 10.06 -6.89
N LYS A 308 22.78 10.78 -6.53
CA LYS A 308 22.96 12.23 -6.79
C LYS A 308 22.78 12.61 -8.27
N GLU A 309 23.28 11.77 -9.17
CA GLU A 309 23.20 12.00 -10.60
C GLU A 309 21.75 12.15 -11.09
N ILE A 310 20.85 11.38 -10.49
CA ILE A 310 19.41 11.39 -10.79
C ILE A 310 18.73 12.48 -9.94
N MET A 311 18.90 12.43 -8.61
CA MET A 311 18.14 13.27 -7.69
C MET A 311 18.38 14.76 -7.91
N LEU A 312 19.60 15.17 -8.22
CA LEU A 312 19.96 16.58 -8.45
C LEU A 312 19.51 17.13 -9.80
N CYS A 313 18.79 16.37 -10.61
CA CYS A 313 18.11 16.92 -11.79
C CYS A 313 16.94 17.83 -11.39
N ILE A 314 16.30 17.61 -10.22
CA ILE A 314 15.32 18.54 -9.67
C ILE A 314 16.06 19.67 -8.95
N GLN A 315 15.83 20.89 -9.39
CA GLN A 315 16.45 22.10 -8.86
C GLN A 315 15.55 22.79 -7.83
N PRO A 316 16.10 23.70 -6.99
CA PRO A 316 15.31 24.47 -6.04
C PRO A 316 14.12 25.19 -6.70
N GLY A 317 12.93 25.04 -6.11
CA GLY A 317 11.69 25.65 -6.60
C GLY A 317 10.92 24.82 -7.64
N GLU A 318 11.47 23.74 -8.19
CA GLU A 318 10.82 22.95 -9.24
C GLU A 318 9.88 21.87 -8.72
N HIS A 319 10.06 21.41 -7.48
CA HIS A 319 9.24 20.37 -6.87
C HIS A 319 9.27 20.45 -5.35
N GLY A 320 8.18 20.12 -4.68
CA GLY A 320 8.11 20.15 -3.23
C GLY A 320 6.73 19.79 -2.68
N SER A 321 6.64 19.87 -1.37
CA SER A 321 5.42 19.65 -0.59
C SER A 321 5.52 20.47 0.70
N THR A 322 4.38 21.02 1.16
CA THR A 322 4.33 21.73 2.44
C THR A 322 4.69 20.79 3.61
N TYR A 323 4.20 19.55 3.58
CA TYR A 323 4.39 18.57 4.65
C TYR A 323 5.51 17.56 4.39
N GLY A 324 5.96 17.37 3.15
CA GLY A 324 7.05 16.43 2.83
C GLY A 324 8.33 16.76 3.60
N GLY A 325 8.83 15.82 4.40
CA GLY A 325 10.01 16.01 5.26
C GLY A 325 9.74 16.79 6.54
N ASN A 326 8.49 16.88 6.99
CA ASN A 326 8.17 17.49 8.28
C ASN A 326 8.84 16.75 9.44
N PRO A 327 9.15 17.46 10.56
CA PRO A 327 9.87 16.87 11.70
C PRO A 327 9.16 15.67 12.32
N LEU A 328 7.82 15.71 12.40
CA LEU A 328 7.03 14.65 12.99
C LEU A 328 7.13 13.37 12.17
N GLY A 329 6.87 13.46 10.86
CA GLY A 329 6.96 12.33 9.94
C GLY A 329 8.38 11.75 9.87
N CYS A 330 9.41 12.60 9.85
CA CYS A 330 10.81 12.17 9.84
C CYS A 330 11.19 11.41 11.12
N ALA A 331 10.82 11.91 12.29
CA ALA A 331 11.11 11.24 13.57
C ALA A 331 10.42 9.86 13.63
N VAL A 332 9.15 9.81 13.26
CA VAL A 332 8.38 8.57 13.22
C VAL A 332 8.98 7.56 12.24
N ALA A 333 9.38 8.00 11.04
CA ALA A 333 9.97 7.12 10.03
C ALA A 333 11.29 6.51 10.49
N ILE A 334 12.17 7.28 11.16
CA ILE A 334 13.39 6.74 11.75
C ILE A 334 13.08 5.62 12.74
N THR A 335 12.12 5.84 13.63
CA THR A 335 11.74 4.84 14.63
C THR A 335 11.09 3.62 13.98
N ALA A 336 10.19 3.83 13.00
CA ALA A 336 9.51 2.75 12.29
C ALA A 336 10.50 1.85 11.53
N LEU A 337 11.48 2.44 10.85
CA LEU A 337 12.55 1.69 10.17
C LEU A 337 13.46 0.96 11.17
N SER A 338 13.77 1.59 12.30
CA SER A 338 14.56 0.95 13.37
C SER A 338 13.84 -0.28 13.92
N VAL A 339 12.54 -0.22 14.17
CA VAL A 339 11.73 -1.35 14.63
C VAL A 339 11.81 -2.52 13.64
N LEU A 340 11.67 -2.27 12.33
CA LEU A 340 11.77 -3.32 11.31
C LEU A 340 13.10 -4.09 11.39
N ARG A 341 14.21 -3.36 11.56
CA ARG A 341 15.56 -3.92 11.66
C ARG A 341 15.77 -4.62 13.01
N ASP A 342 15.51 -3.90 14.11
CA ASP A 342 15.89 -4.32 15.46
C ASP A 342 15.04 -5.51 15.96
N GLU A 343 13.82 -5.64 15.47
CA GLU A 343 12.92 -6.78 15.75
C GLU A 343 13.01 -7.89 14.68
N ASN A 344 13.96 -7.74 13.73
CA ASN A 344 14.22 -8.73 12.66
C ASN A 344 12.98 -9.16 11.88
N LEU A 345 12.11 -8.18 11.54
CA LEU A 345 10.80 -8.47 10.97
C LEU A 345 10.86 -9.04 9.55
N ALA A 346 11.94 -8.82 8.81
CA ALA A 346 12.14 -9.43 7.49
C ALA A 346 12.25 -10.96 7.56
N GLN A 347 13.13 -11.48 8.43
CA GLN A 347 13.29 -12.92 8.61
C GLN A 347 12.01 -13.55 9.17
N ARG A 348 11.38 -12.87 10.13
CA ARG A 348 10.11 -13.30 10.70
C ARG A 348 9.02 -13.43 9.63
N ALA A 349 8.86 -12.42 8.76
CA ALA A 349 7.91 -12.45 7.65
C ALA A 349 8.17 -13.62 6.70
N ASN A 350 9.44 -13.93 6.42
CA ASN A 350 9.80 -15.04 5.55
C ASN A 350 9.38 -16.40 6.16
N VAL A 351 9.73 -16.64 7.41
CA VAL A 351 9.43 -17.90 8.10
C VAL A 351 7.93 -18.11 8.26
N LEU A 352 7.22 -17.13 8.81
CA LEU A 352 5.78 -17.20 9.05
C LEU A 352 4.97 -17.25 7.77
N GLY A 353 5.41 -16.55 6.73
CA GLY A 353 4.76 -16.57 5.44
C GLY A 353 4.85 -17.92 4.74
N GLU A 354 6.00 -18.61 4.83
CA GLU A 354 6.13 -19.97 4.29
C GLU A 354 5.28 -20.97 5.06
N GLN A 355 5.28 -20.87 6.40
CA GLN A 355 4.41 -21.68 7.24
C GLN A 355 2.94 -21.50 6.86
N PHE A 356 2.47 -20.26 6.68
CA PHE A 356 1.11 -19.95 6.26
C PHE A 356 0.77 -20.61 4.93
N ARG A 357 1.56 -20.34 3.88
CA ARG A 357 1.31 -20.88 2.53
C ARG A 357 1.32 -22.40 2.49
N LYS A 358 2.28 -23.03 3.21
CA LYS A 358 2.35 -24.48 3.32
C LYS A 358 1.09 -25.05 3.98
N SER A 359 0.68 -24.49 5.11
CA SER A 359 -0.51 -24.97 5.84
C SER A 359 -1.77 -24.89 4.99
N ILE A 360 -1.97 -23.78 4.24
CA ILE A 360 -3.15 -23.64 3.39
C ILE A 360 -3.14 -24.65 2.22
N ARG A 361 -1.97 -24.91 1.62
CA ARG A 361 -1.86 -25.94 0.56
C ARG A 361 -2.13 -27.35 1.10
N ASP A 362 -1.67 -27.65 2.30
CA ASP A 362 -1.84 -28.96 2.95
C ASP A 362 -3.31 -29.29 3.27
N PHE A 363 -4.21 -28.30 3.29
CA PHE A 363 -5.66 -28.55 3.45
C PHE A 363 -6.28 -29.29 2.26
N ASN A 364 -5.68 -29.17 1.08
CA ASN A 364 -6.18 -29.78 -0.16
C ASN A 364 -7.68 -29.48 -0.43
N SER A 365 -8.15 -28.29 0.00
CA SER A 365 -9.54 -27.87 -0.21
C SER A 365 -9.82 -27.64 -1.70
N PRO A 366 -10.90 -28.19 -2.26
CA PRO A 366 -11.29 -27.94 -3.64
C PRO A 366 -11.64 -26.49 -3.91
N LEU A 367 -12.03 -25.72 -2.89
CA LEU A 367 -12.32 -24.28 -3.01
C LEU A 367 -11.03 -23.43 -3.17
N VAL A 368 -9.86 -23.98 -2.89
CA VAL A 368 -8.58 -23.26 -3.02
C VAL A 368 -7.95 -23.57 -4.36
N LYS A 369 -8.10 -22.67 -5.31
CA LYS A 369 -7.51 -22.78 -6.66
C LYS A 369 -5.99 -22.56 -6.65
N GLN A 370 -5.51 -21.59 -5.88
CA GLN A 370 -4.10 -21.22 -5.82
C GLN A 370 -3.77 -20.55 -4.49
N VAL A 371 -2.57 -20.84 -3.99
CA VAL A 371 -1.94 -20.10 -2.87
C VAL A 371 -0.64 -19.52 -3.37
N ARG A 372 -0.48 -18.20 -3.29
CA ARG A 372 0.70 -17.49 -3.77
C ARG A 372 1.14 -16.39 -2.81
N GLY A 373 2.36 -15.92 -2.95
CA GLY A 373 2.91 -14.85 -2.12
C GLY A 373 4.39 -15.02 -1.82
N ARG A 374 4.93 -14.04 -1.08
CA ARG A 374 6.31 -14.02 -0.60
C ARG A 374 6.36 -13.31 0.75
N GLY A 375 7.11 -13.84 1.72
CA GLY A 375 7.06 -13.34 3.09
C GLY A 375 5.63 -13.42 3.64
N LEU A 376 5.18 -12.39 4.33
CA LEU A 376 3.80 -12.25 4.81
C LEU A 376 2.92 -11.41 3.87
N LEU A 377 3.20 -11.42 2.58
CA LEU A 377 2.33 -10.90 1.52
C LEU A 377 1.77 -12.09 0.74
N ASN A 378 0.55 -12.52 1.09
CA ASN A 378 -0.05 -13.76 0.59
C ASN A 378 -1.43 -13.54 -0.01
N ALA A 379 -1.82 -14.41 -0.94
CA ALA A 379 -3.17 -14.50 -1.46
C ALA A 379 -3.61 -15.96 -1.58
N ILE A 380 -4.91 -16.15 -1.38
CA ILE A 380 -5.63 -17.38 -1.70
C ILE A 380 -6.62 -17.03 -2.82
N VAL A 381 -6.55 -17.75 -3.92
CA VAL A 381 -7.53 -17.64 -5.00
C VAL A 381 -8.61 -18.68 -4.77
N ILE A 382 -9.85 -18.26 -4.64
CA ILE A 382 -11.00 -19.14 -4.44
C ILE A 382 -11.52 -19.61 -5.81
N ASP A 383 -11.81 -20.89 -5.92
CA ASP A 383 -12.52 -21.46 -7.08
C ASP A 383 -14.02 -21.55 -6.75
N GLU A 384 -14.73 -20.46 -7.01
CA GLU A 384 -16.17 -20.38 -6.74
C GLU A 384 -16.97 -21.43 -7.51
N SER A 385 -16.45 -21.93 -8.64
CA SER A 385 -17.09 -23.00 -9.42
C SER A 385 -17.08 -24.36 -8.71
N LYS A 386 -16.27 -24.51 -7.67
CA LYS A 386 -16.17 -25.72 -6.84
C LYS A 386 -17.06 -25.67 -5.60
N SER A 387 -17.66 -24.51 -5.32
CA SER A 387 -18.66 -24.41 -4.26
C SER A 387 -19.97 -25.08 -4.71
N ALA A 388 -20.47 -26.01 -3.93
CA ALA A 388 -21.75 -26.71 -4.19
C ALA A 388 -22.95 -25.74 -4.10
N ARG A 389 -22.80 -24.63 -3.36
CA ARG A 389 -23.83 -23.62 -3.15
C ARG A 389 -23.56 -22.30 -3.93
N GLY A 390 -22.53 -22.27 -4.77
CA GLY A 390 -22.14 -21.05 -5.51
C GLY A 390 -21.59 -19.94 -4.61
N ARG A 391 -20.96 -20.29 -3.49
CA ARG A 391 -20.40 -19.34 -2.52
C ARG A 391 -19.25 -18.54 -3.11
N THR A 392 -19.22 -17.25 -2.79
CA THR A 392 -18.23 -16.28 -3.29
C THR A 392 -17.10 -16.05 -2.29
N ALA A 393 -15.99 -15.48 -2.77
CA ALA A 393 -14.89 -15.05 -1.88
C ALA A 393 -15.35 -13.96 -0.88
N TRP A 394 -16.34 -13.15 -1.24
CA TRP A 394 -16.95 -12.17 -0.32
C TRP A 394 -17.64 -12.88 0.85
N GLN A 395 -18.52 -13.85 0.55
CA GLN A 395 -19.19 -14.65 1.59
C GLN A 395 -18.20 -15.41 2.47
N PHE A 396 -17.10 -15.93 1.88
CA PHE A 396 -16.02 -16.53 2.67
C PHE A 396 -15.39 -15.52 3.64
N CYS A 397 -15.14 -14.27 3.21
CA CYS A 397 -14.62 -13.22 4.09
C CYS A 397 -15.61 -12.81 5.20
N LEU A 398 -16.91 -12.84 4.94
CA LEU A 398 -17.93 -12.65 5.97
C LEU A 398 -17.90 -13.78 7.01
N LEU A 399 -17.74 -15.02 6.57
CA LEU A 399 -17.61 -16.16 7.46
C LEU A 399 -16.33 -16.08 8.31
N LEU A 400 -15.20 -15.70 7.71
CA LEU A 400 -13.96 -15.40 8.44
C LEU A 400 -14.17 -14.32 9.51
N LYS A 401 -14.81 -13.20 9.16
CA LYS A 401 -15.16 -12.12 10.09
C LYS A 401 -16.00 -12.62 11.26
N SER A 402 -17.01 -13.45 11.01
CA SER A 402 -17.86 -13.99 12.07
C SER A 402 -17.07 -14.78 13.11
N ARG A 403 -15.95 -15.42 12.70
CA ARG A 403 -15.04 -16.20 13.55
C ARG A 403 -13.83 -15.41 14.06
N GLY A 404 -13.83 -14.08 13.87
CA GLY A 404 -12.78 -13.22 14.42
C GLY A 404 -11.52 -13.12 13.56
N LEU A 405 -11.61 -13.33 12.24
CA LEU A 405 -10.51 -13.16 11.31
C LEU A 405 -10.89 -12.16 10.20
N LEU A 406 -10.07 -11.12 9.99
CA LEU A 406 -10.34 -10.09 9.01
C LEU A 406 -9.44 -10.24 7.79
N ALA A 407 -10.05 -10.51 6.65
CA ALA A 407 -9.43 -10.51 5.33
C ALA A 407 -10.44 -9.93 4.33
N LYS A 408 -9.97 -9.45 3.18
CA LYS A 408 -10.84 -8.84 2.18
C LYS A 408 -10.49 -9.34 0.78
N PRO A 409 -11.50 -9.64 -0.07
CA PRO A 409 -11.25 -10.01 -1.44
C PRO A 409 -10.82 -8.81 -2.29
N THR A 410 -10.11 -9.10 -3.38
CA THR A 410 -9.81 -8.19 -4.48
C THR A 410 -10.03 -8.94 -5.79
N HIS A 411 -10.39 -8.24 -6.86
CA HIS A 411 -10.66 -8.86 -8.16
C HIS A 411 -11.54 -10.12 -8.05
N VAL A 412 -12.72 -9.96 -7.45
CA VAL A 412 -13.78 -10.97 -7.29
C VAL A 412 -13.40 -12.10 -6.34
N ASN A 413 -12.43 -12.96 -6.68
CA ASN A 413 -12.18 -14.23 -6.00
C ASN A 413 -10.78 -14.39 -5.37
N ILE A 414 -10.01 -13.31 -5.27
CA ILE A 414 -8.67 -13.32 -4.67
C ILE A 414 -8.72 -12.70 -3.28
N ILE A 415 -8.38 -13.44 -2.24
CA ILE A 415 -8.35 -12.95 -0.88
C ILE A 415 -6.92 -12.73 -0.45
N ARG A 416 -6.62 -11.50 0.03
CA ARG A 416 -5.29 -11.15 0.51
C ARG A 416 -5.15 -11.45 1.99
N PHE A 417 -4.01 -12.07 2.35
CA PHE A 417 -3.61 -12.35 3.72
C PHE A 417 -2.22 -11.77 3.98
N ALA A 418 -2.22 -10.60 4.60
CA ALA A 418 -1.01 -9.82 4.88
C ALA A 418 -1.07 -9.24 6.29
N PRO A 419 -0.97 -10.08 7.36
CA PRO A 419 -1.06 -9.62 8.74
C PRO A 419 0.10 -8.68 9.09
N PRO A 420 0.01 -7.89 10.17
CA PRO A 420 1.17 -7.23 10.75
C PRO A 420 2.32 -8.22 10.98
N LEU A 421 3.57 -7.81 10.68
CA LEU A 421 4.72 -8.72 10.75
C LEU A 421 5.04 -9.19 12.17
N VAL A 422 4.49 -8.50 13.16
CA VAL A 422 4.59 -8.82 14.59
C VAL A 422 3.58 -9.86 15.06
N ILE A 423 2.72 -10.39 14.16
CA ILE A 423 1.76 -11.44 14.51
C ILE A 423 2.46 -12.57 15.25
N SER A 424 1.88 -13.02 16.37
CA SER A 424 2.43 -14.16 17.12
C SER A 424 2.25 -15.47 16.35
N GLU A 425 3.11 -16.46 16.63
CA GLU A 425 2.94 -17.81 16.05
C GLU A 425 1.61 -18.44 16.46
N GLU A 426 1.16 -18.13 17.68
CA GLU A 426 -0.13 -18.59 18.21
C GLU A 426 -1.30 -17.98 17.43
N ASP A 427 -1.29 -16.64 17.24
CA ASP A 427 -2.33 -15.98 16.46
C ASP A 427 -2.32 -16.42 14.99
N LEU A 428 -1.14 -16.67 14.42
CA LEU A 428 -1.04 -17.19 13.04
C LEU A 428 -1.62 -18.62 12.95
N LYS A 429 -1.32 -19.50 13.92
CA LYS A 429 -1.91 -20.85 13.98
C LYS A 429 -3.42 -20.79 14.15
N ARG A 430 -3.92 -19.89 15.01
CA ARG A 430 -5.36 -19.64 15.17
C ARG A 430 -6.00 -19.15 13.86
N ALA A 431 -5.37 -18.21 13.19
CA ALA A 431 -5.84 -17.71 11.88
C ALA A 431 -5.92 -18.84 10.84
N ILE A 432 -4.90 -19.70 10.77
CA ILE A 432 -4.86 -20.86 9.87
C ILE A 432 -5.98 -21.84 10.18
N ALA A 433 -6.24 -22.11 11.47
CA ALA A 433 -7.33 -22.99 11.90
C ALA A 433 -8.70 -22.42 11.50
N ILE A 434 -8.94 -21.12 11.73
CA ILE A 434 -10.17 -20.44 11.32
C ILE A 434 -10.38 -20.53 9.80
N ILE A 435 -9.31 -20.31 9.00
CA ILE A 435 -9.38 -20.42 7.53
C ILE A 435 -9.80 -21.86 7.13
N LYS A 436 -9.20 -22.88 7.77
CA LYS A 436 -9.53 -24.29 7.50
C LYS A 436 -10.99 -24.57 7.79
N GLU A 437 -11.45 -24.26 9.00
CA GLU A 437 -12.85 -24.45 9.41
C GLU A 437 -13.83 -23.72 8.49
N CYS A 438 -13.51 -22.47 8.08
CA CYS A 438 -14.37 -21.75 7.16
C CYS A 438 -14.40 -22.36 5.75
N LEU A 439 -13.29 -22.94 5.25
CA LEU A 439 -13.28 -23.67 3.98
C LEU A 439 -14.10 -24.95 4.05
N GLU A 440 -14.13 -25.64 5.19
CA GLU A 440 -14.90 -26.86 5.41
C GLU A 440 -16.41 -26.57 5.56
N ASP A 441 -16.75 -25.45 6.21
CA ASP A 441 -18.12 -25.11 6.57
C ASP A 441 -18.87 -24.29 5.52
N LEU A 442 -18.18 -23.57 4.62
CA LEU A 442 -18.77 -22.57 3.72
C LEU A 442 -19.97 -23.12 2.93
N ASP A 443 -19.85 -24.35 2.43
CA ASP A 443 -20.90 -25.02 1.65
C ASP A 443 -21.92 -25.78 2.52
N THR A 444 -21.71 -25.91 3.82
CA THR A 444 -22.63 -26.57 4.74
C THR A 444 -23.68 -25.64 5.32
N LEU A 445 -23.38 -24.34 5.36
CA LEU A 445 -24.25 -23.31 5.93
C LEU A 445 -25.39 -22.96 4.96
N ASP A 446 -26.61 -22.85 5.48
CA ASP A 446 -27.75 -22.34 4.71
C ASP A 446 -27.61 -20.84 4.45
N GLU A 447 -27.16 -20.06 5.45
CA GLU A 447 -26.94 -18.63 5.38
C GLU A 447 -25.54 -18.30 5.96
N VAL A 448 -24.83 -17.39 5.31
CA VAL A 448 -23.51 -16.93 5.82
C VAL A 448 -23.71 -15.78 6.82
N PRO A 449 -23.14 -15.86 8.02
CA PRO A 449 -23.27 -14.80 9.02
C PRO A 449 -22.83 -13.43 8.49
N GLY A 450 -23.69 -12.41 8.62
CA GLY A 450 -23.43 -11.04 8.18
C GLY A 450 -23.73 -10.75 6.71
N GLU A 451 -24.28 -11.70 5.95
CA GLU A 451 -24.64 -11.53 4.55
C GLU A 451 -25.71 -10.44 4.36
N ILE A 452 -26.80 -10.49 5.13
CA ILE A 452 -27.90 -9.52 5.09
C ILE A 452 -27.44 -8.11 5.51
N GLU A 453 -26.52 -8.02 6.47
CA GLU A 453 -25.96 -6.74 6.92
C GLU A 453 -25.08 -6.10 5.84
N SER A 454 -24.34 -6.91 5.07
CA SER A 454 -23.49 -6.44 3.98
C SER A 454 -24.29 -5.96 2.77
N GLU A 455 -25.45 -6.54 2.51
CA GLU A 455 -26.36 -6.11 1.43
C GLU A 455 -27.04 -4.77 1.74
N LYS A 456 -27.34 -4.49 3.00
CA LYS A 456 -27.91 -3.19 3.43
C LYS A 456 -26.94 -2.02 3.26
N GLY A 457 -25.65 -2.28 3.19
CA GLY A 457 -24.62 -1.28 2.84
C GLY A 457 -24.45 -1.07 1.32
N HIS A 458 -25.09 -1.87 0.50
CA HIS A 458 -25.29 -1.63 -0.92
C HIS A 458 -26.57 -0.81 -1.07
N VAL A 459 -26.45 0.50 -0.99
CA VAL A 459 -27.49 1.35 -1.56
C VAL A 459 -27.35 1.18 -3.08
N ASP A 460 -28.32 0.50 -3.66
CA ASP A 460 -28.56 0.47 -5.11
C ASP A 460 -28.91 1.90 -5.58
N ASP A 461 -27.95 2.80 -5.58
CA ASP A 461 -28.00 4.11 -6.22
C ASP A 461 -27.11 4.16 -7.46
N LEU A 462 -27.28 3.17 -8.34
CA LEU A 462 -26.83 3.26 -9.73
C LEU A 462 -28.01 3.57 -10.66
N THR A 463 -28.93 4.44 -10.22
CA THR A 463 -29.87 5.14 -11.11
C THR A 463 -29.57 6.63 -11.09
N LEU A 464 -28.49 7.02 -11.77
CA LEU A 464 -28.31 8.35 -12.36
C LEU A 464 -27.82 8.18 -13.78
#